data_7c43fb5d5759fcc93e00f09f66ad9ab0
#
_entry.id   7c43fb5d5759fcc93e00f09f66ad9ab0
#
_cell.length_a   1.000
_cell.length_b   1.000
_cell.length_c   1.000
_cell.angle_alpha   90.00
_cell.angle_beta   90.00
_cell.angle_gamma   90.00
#
_symmetry.space_group_name_H-M   'P 1'
#
loop_
_entity.id
_entity.type
_entity.pdbx_description
1 polymer ?
#
loop_
_entity_poly.entity_id
_entity_poly.type
_entity_poly.pdbx_seq_one_letter_code
_entity_poly.pdbx_strand_id
1 'polypeptide(L)'
;MLPRFILILSALPIAAAMAARWWFGMRVLAENGGRPCKCDLARWVPEDGEAVQKAEESAHEFGRQLRLKALAEWQETDPKAAKSRASSKRFGTAVPPISGIVAVMAVMVAKIPVMGAIAAILAATALSAVVGILSLTPELAAINRAARKLREARSFPRRDDEEAVIRCAMAHAWKETLPPILALIHR
;
A
#
# COMPACT_ATOMS: atom_id res chain seq x y z
N MET A 1 18.35 6.38 29.64
CA MET A 1 18.40 5.08 28.92
C MET A 1 17.14 4.81 28.09
N LEU A 2 15.95 5.14 28.58
CA LEU A 2 14.65 4.91 27.91
C LEU A 2 14.56 5.40 26.43
N PRO A 3 14.95 6.65 26.06
CA PRO A 3 14.82 7.11 24.68
C PRO A 3 15.69 6.34 23.69
N ARG A 4 16.87 5.87 24.09
CA ARG A 4 17.72 5.05 23.22
C ARG A 4 17.12 3.68 22.92
N PHE A 5 16.46 3.08 23.91
CA PHE A 5 15.78 1.81 23.72
C PHE A 5 14.58 1.93 22.77
N ILE A 6 13.80 3.00 22.91
CA ILE A 6 12.69 3.30 22.00
C ILE A 6 13.18 3.53 20.56
N LEU A 7 14.30 4.21 20.37
CA LEU A 7 14.92 4.42 19.06
C LEU A 7 15.24 3.09 18.36
N ILE A 8 15.91 2.18 19.07
CA ILE A 8 16.29 0.87 18.51
C ILE A 8 15.03 0.04 18.21
N LEU A 9 14.09 -0.02 19.14
CA LEU A 9 12.85 -0.79 18.98
C LEU A 9 11.97 -0.26 17.83
N SER A 10 11.95 1.05 17.61
CA SER A 10 11.20 1.68 16.52
C SER A 10 11.85 1.51 15.14
N ALA A 11 13.17 1.38 15.08
CA ALA A 11 13.89 1.22 13.81
C ALA A 11 13.54 -0.09 13.11
N LEU A 12 13.33 -1.17 13.86
CA LEU A 12 13.08 -2.52 13.31
C LEU A 12 11.77 -2.61 12.50
N PRO A 13 10.59 -2.19 13.00
CA PRO A 13 9.36 -2.22 12.21
C PRO A 13 9.39 -1.26 11.03
N ILE A 14 10.09 -0.12 11.12
CA ILE A 14 10.26 0.79 9.98
C ILE A 14 11.11 0.11 8.90
N ALA A 15 12.24 -0.47 9.26
CA ALA A 15 13.11 -1.18 8.32
C ALA A 15 12.39 -2.37 7.67
N ALA A 16 11.65 -3.16 8.46
CA ALA A 16 10.86 -4.28 7.95
C ALA A 16 9.78 -3.82 6.96
N ALA A 17 9.07 -2.72 7.26
CA ALA A 17 8.07 -2.15 6.38
C ALA A 17 8.68 -1.61 5.07
N MET A 18 9.84 -0.96 5.14
CA MET A 18 10.58 -0.50 3.95
C MET A 18 11.06 -1.67 3.09
N ALA A 19 11.62 -2.71 3.72
CA ALA A 19 12.05 -3.91 3.02
C ALA A 19 10.87 -4.63 2.34
N ALA A 20 9.74 -4.79 3.05
CA ALA A 20 8.54 -5.39 2.50
C ALA A 20 7.97 -4.58 1.30
N ARG A 21 7.90 -3.26 1.41
CA ARG A 21 7.50 -2.39 0.30
C ARG A 21 8.42 -2.54 -0.90
N TRP A 22 9.73 -2.54 -0.68
CA TRP A 22 10.71 -2.72 -1.74
C TRP A 22 10.54 -4.07 -2.41
N TRP A 23 10.52 -5.15 -1.63
CA TRP A 23 10.53 -6.53 -2.14
C TRP A 23 9.22 -6.90 -2.83
N PHE A 24 8.08 -6.62 -2.20
CA PHE A 24 6.75 -7.01 -2.70
C PHE A 24 6.07 -5.92 -3.54
N GLY A 25 6.49 -4.67 -3.43
CA GLY A 25 5.93 -3.56 -4.17
C GLY A 25 6.81 -3.11 -5.33
N MET A 26 7.86 -2.35 -5.03
CA MET A 26 8.66 -1.63 -6.03
C MET A 26 9.38 -2.57 -7.00
N ARG A 27 10.01 -3.62 -6.49
CA ARG A 27 10.72 -4.61 -7.31
C ARG A 27 9.78 -5.32 -8.27
N VAL A 28 8.64 -5.79 -7.79
CA VAL A 28 7.63 -6.48 -8.62
C VAL A 28 7.11 -5.57 -9.73
N LEU A 29 6.83 -4.29 -9.43
CA LEU A 29 6.41 -3.31 -10.44
C LEU A 29 7.52 -3.02 -11.45
N ALA A 30 8.79 -2.97 -11.04
CA ALA A 30 9.91 -2.75 -11.94
C ALA A 30 10.12 -3.96 -12.89
N GLU A 31 9.99 -5.19 -12.37
CA GLU A 31 10.19 -6.41 -13.15
C GLU A 31 9.02 -6.73 -14.11
N ASN A 32 7.77 -6.50 -13.68
CA ASN A 32 6.59 -6.94 -14.41
C ASN A 32 5.76 -5.79 -14.98
N GLY A 33 5.90 -4.57 -14.44
CA GLY A 33 4.98 -3.48 -14.75
C GLY A 33 5.02 -2.99 -16.19
N GLY A 34 6.19 -3.00 -16.83
CA GLY A 34 6.37 -2.57 -18.23
C GLY A 34 5.94 -3.60 -19.27
N ARG A 35 5.54 -4.81 -18.87
CA ARG A 35 5.16 -5.87 -19.80
C ARG A 35 3.85 -5.50 -20.52
N PRO A 36 3.80 -5.50 -21.88
CA PRO A 36 2.57 -5.31 -22.62
C PRO A 36 1.69 -6.57 -22.47
N CYS A 37 0.46 -6.37 -22.02
CA CYS A 37 -0.53 -7.42 -21.85
C CYS A 37 -1.71 -7.16 -22.78
N LYS A 38 -2.30 -8.24 -23.32
CA LYS A 38 -3.51 -8.16 -24.14
C LYS A 38 -4.68 -8.74 -23.36
N CYS A 39 -5.79 -7.99 -23.29
CA CYS A 39 -7.01 -8.48 -22.66
C CYS A 39 -8.18 -8.50 -23.64
N ASP A 40 -9.14 -9.38 -23.39
CA ASP A 40 -10.44 -9.39 -24.05
C ASP A 40 -11.35 -8.36 -23.35
N LEU A 41 -11.53 -7.19 -23.96
CA LEU A 41 -12.33 -6.09 -23.43
C LEU A 41 -13.78 -6.50 -23.13
N ALA A 42 -14.34 -7.45 -23.89
CA ALA A 42 -15.71 -7.92 -23.68
C ALA A 42 -15.88 -8.68 -22.35
N ARG A 43 -14.77 -9.22 -21.82
CA ARG A 43 -14.72 -9.96 -20.54
C ARG A 43 -14.11 -9.15 -19.40
N TRP A 44 -13.40 -8.08 -19.77
CA TRP A 44 -12.84 -7.12 -18.85
C TRP A 44 -13.82 -5.96 -18.73
N VAL A 45 -14.80 -6.05 -17.86
CA VAL A 45 -15.75 -4.96 -17.59
C VAL A 45 -15.28 -4.20 -16.37
N PRO A 46 -14.78 -2.97 -16.51
CA PRO A 46 -14.64 -2.05 -15.40
C PRO A 46 -16.00 -1.45 -15.11
N GLU A 47 -16.52 -1.63 -13.92
CA GLU A 47 -17.80 -1.08 -13.50
C GLU A 47 -17.77 0.44 -13.29
N ASP A 48 -16.58 1.05 -13.17
CA ASP A 48 -16.41 2.49 -12.94
C ASP A 48 -15.55 3.13 -14.04
N GLY A 49 -16.18 3.89 -14.88
CA GLY A 49 -15.87 5.02 -15.78
C GLY A 49 -14.46 5.38 -16.24
N GLU A 50 -13.41 4.95 -15.60
CA GLU A 50 -12.02 5.09 -16.04
C GLU A 50 -11.50 3.78 -16.65
N ALA A 51 -12.22 3.27 -17.62
CA ALA A 51 -11.83 2.05 -18.32
C ALA A 51 -10.57 2.29 -19.14
N VAL A 52 -9.61 1.37 -19.07
CA VAL A 52 -8.67 1.17 -20.17
C VAL A 52 -9.50 0.82 -21.40
N GLN A 53 -9.62 1.78 -22.30
CA GLN A 53 -10.32 1.58 -23.57
C GLN A 53 -9.44 0.82 -24.60
N LYS A 54 -8.27 0.37 -24.18
CA LYS A 54 -7.29 -0.29 -25.03
C LYS A 54 -7.22 -1.77 -24.70
N ALA A 55 -7.35 -2.62 -25.71
CA ALA A 55 -7.18 -4.06 -25.58
C ALA A 55 -5.73 -4.46 -25.24
N GLU A 56 -4.77 -3.56 -25.42
CA GLU A 56 -3.35 -3.76 -25.13
C GLU A 56 -2.83 -2.61 -24.29
N GLU A 57 -2.36 -2.92 -23.08
CA GLU A 57 -1.82 -1.95 -22.13
C GLU A 57 -0.78 -2.64 -21.23
N SER A 58 -0.04 -1.86 -20.42
CA SER A 58 0.97 -2.40 -19.51
C SER A 58 0.34 -3.22 -18.37
N ALA A 59 1.07 -4.22 -17.88
CA ALA A 59 0.68 -5.00 -16.70
C ALA A 59 0.49 -4.10 -15.46
N HIS A 60 1.24 -2.99 -15.37
CA HIS A 60 1.10 -1.99 -14.33
C HIS A 60 -0.29 -1.37 -14.33
N GLU A 61 -0.78 -0.94 -15.51
CA GLU A 61 -2.07 -0.27 -15.63
C GLU A 61 -3.24 -1.23 -15.40
N PHE A 62 -3.21 -2.42 -16.03
CA PHE A 62 -4.20 -3.46 -15.74
C PHE A 62 -4.19 -3.89 -14.27
N GLY A 63 -3.01 -3.97 -13.64
CA GLY A 63 -2.89 -4.28 -12.21
C GLY A 63 -3.50 -3.19 -11.32
N ARG A 64 -3.29 -1.92 -11.67
CA ARG A 64 -3.91 -0.79 -10.98
C ARG A 64 -5.44 -0.88 -11.03
N GLN A 65 -5.99 -1.16 -12.22
CA GLN A 65 -7.43 -1.28 -12.42
C GLN A 65 -8.03 -2.49 -11.72
N LEU A 66 -7.37 -3.66 -11.80
CA LEU A 66 -7.80 -4.85 -11.06
C LEU A 66 -7.90 -4.57 -9.57
N ARG A 67 -6.92 -3.83 -9.02
CA ARG A 67 -6.96 -3.42 -7.62
C ARG A 67 -8.12 -2.47 -7.32
N LEU A 68 -8.38 -1.46 -8.16
CA LEU A 68 -9.51 -0.53 -7.98
C LEU A 68 -10.85 -1.29 -7.99
N LYS A 69 -11.03 -2.18 -8.94
CA LYS A 69 -12.21 -3.07 -9.01
C LYS A 69 -12.36 -3.91 -7.75
N ALA A 70 -11.26 -4.54 -7.29
CA ALA A 70 -11.27 -5.33 -6.06
C ALA A 70 -11.66 -4.51 -4.83
N LEU A 71 -11.22 -3.25 -4.75
CA LEU A 71 -11.56 -2.34 -3.66
C LEU A 71 -13.02 -1.90 -3.71
N ALA A 72 -13.58 -1.62 -4.90
CA ALA A 72 -14.98 -1.28 -5.09
C ALA A 72 -15.88 -2.46 -4.66
N GLU A 73 -15.66 -3.66 -5.19
CA GLU A 73 -16.39 -4.87 -4.80
C GLU A 73 -16.27 -5.16 -3.28
N TRP A 74 -15.10 -4.92 -2.69
CA TRP A 74 -14.91 -5.11 -1.27
C TRP A 74 -15.69 -4.08 -0.45
N GLN A 75 -15.76 -2.84 -0.90
CA GLN A 75 -16.55 -1.80 -0.23
C GLN A 75 -18.03 -2.12 -0.22
N GLU A 76 -18.56 -2.78 -1.24
CA GLU A 76 -19.95 -3.26 -1.30
C GLU A 76 -20.18 -4.48 -0.41
N THR A 77 -19.25 -5.45 -0.45
CA THR A 77 -19.40 -6.73 0.24
C THR A 77 -19.15 -6.60 1.75
N ASP A 78 -18.13 -5.82 2.17
CA ASP A 78 -17.78 -5.60 3.58
C ASP A 78 -17.38 -4.15 3.82
N PRO A 79 -18.36 -3.24 3.90
CA PRO A 79 -18.12 -1.81 4.09
C PRO A 79 -17.42 -1.49 5.41
N LYS A 80 -17.59 -2.33 6.45
CA LYS A 80 -16.93 -2.11 7.75
C LYS A 80 -15.43 -2.33 7.66
N ALA A 81 -14.99 -3.43 7.05
CA ALA A 81 -13.58 -3.73 6.86
C ALA A 81 -12.91 -2.74 5.89
N ALA A 82 -13.58 -2.37 4.81
CA ALA A 82 -13.09 -1.36 3.87
C ALA A 82 -12.92 0.01 4.55
N LYS A 83 -13.89 0.45 5.37
CA LYS A 83 -13.80 1.69 6.16
C LYS A 83 -12.67 1.62 7.20
N SER A 84 -12.48 0.48 7.87
CA SER A 84 -11.37 0.27 8.80
C SER A 84 -10.02 0.44 8.09
N ARG A 85 -9.86 -0.12 6.88
CA ARG A 85 -8.65 0.05 6.06
C ARG A 85 -8.42 1.52 5.67
N ALA A 86 -9.47 2.24 5.25
CA ALA A 86 -9.39 3.65 4.92
C ALA A 86 -8.97 4.50 6.15
N SER A 87 -9.50 4.17 7.33
CA SER A 87 -9.12 4.82 8.60
C SER A 87 -7.65 4.53 8.95
N SER A 88 -7.16 3.30 8.75
CA SER A 88 -5.76 2.95 8.98
C SER A 88 -4.81 3.71 8.02
N LYS A 89 -5.20 3.89 6.75
CA LYS A 89 -4.44 4.73 5.81
C LYS A 89 -4.40 6.20 6.26
N ARG A 90 -5.54 6.77 6.68
CA ARG A 90 -5.61 8.14 7.20
C ARG A 90 -4.76 8.30 8.45
N PHE A 91 -4.81 7.35 9.37
CA PHE A 91 -3.95 7.31 10.56
C PHE A 91 -2.47 7.33 10.17
N GLY A 92 -2.05 6.45 9.27
CA GLY A 92 -0.67 6.38 8.77
C GLY A 92 -0.19 7.68 8.09
N THR A 93 -1.10 8.44 7.47
CA THR A 93 -0.78 9.71 6.82
C THR A 93 -0.71 10.87 7.81
N ALA A 94 -1.59 10.90 8.81
CA ALA A 94 -1.74 12.05 9.72
C ALA A 94 -0.82 11.96 10.94
N VAL A 95 -0.65 10.79 11.53
CA VAL A 95 0.04 10.64 12.82
C VAL A 95 1.53 11.02 12.78
N PRO A 96 2.35 10.61 11.80
CA PRO A 96 3.76 11.00 11.78
C PRO A 96 3.99 12.52 11.69
N PRO A 97 3.34 13.29 10.79
CA PRO A 97 3.56 14.73 10.74
C PRO A 97 3.01 15.47 11.96
N ILE A 98 1.86 15.06 12.49
CA ILE A 98 1.31 15.65 13.71
C ILE A 98 2.24 15.40 14.89
N SER A 99 2.75 14.20 15.06
CA SER A 99 3.71 13.87 16.11
C SER A 99 4.99 14.69 15.98
N GLY A 100 5.44 14.94 14.73
CA GLY A 100 6.57 15.82 14.44
C GLY A 100 6.35 17.25 14.92
N ILE A 101 5.20 17.84 14.58
CA ILE A 101 4.85 19.21 15.01
C ILE A 101 4.79 19.32 16.54
N VAL A 102 4.10 18.36 17.18
CA VAL A 102 3.97 18.33 18.66
C VAL A 102 5.34 18.17 19.31
N ALA A 103 6.21 17.30 18.78
CA ALA A 103 7.54 17.09 19.31
C ALA A 103 8.42 18.33 19.19
N VAL A 104 8.38 19.04 18.06
CA VAL A 104 9.11 20.31 17.86
C VAL A 104 8.62 21.37 18.86
N MET A 105 7.31 21.54 19.00
CA MET A 105 6.73 22.47 19.97
C MET A 105 7.16 22.14 21.40
N ALA A 106 7.17 20.88 21.78
CA ALA A 106 7.58 20.45 23.11
C ALA A 106 9.07 20.70 23.40
N VAL A 107 9.92 20.59 22.38
CA VAL A 107 11.35 20.97 22.49
C VAL A 107 11.50 22.48 22.64
N MET A 108 10.77 23.26 21.85
CA MET A 108 10.83 24.74 21.91
C MET A 108 10.40 25.29 23.30
N VAL A 109 9.44 24.65 23.95
CA VAL A 109 9.00 24.99 25.32
C VAL A 109 9.91 24.33 26.39
N ALA A 110 11.02 23.73 25.97
CA ALA A 110 12.01 23.03 26.84
C ALA A 110 11.41 21.96 27.77
N LYS A 111 10.26 21.36 27.38
CA LYS A 111 9.61 20.31 28.18
C LYS A 111 10.23 18.92 27.95
N ILE A 112 10.79 18.68 26.75
CA ILE A 112 11.45 17.42 26.43
C ILE A 112 12.81 17.66 25.76
N PRO A 113 13.80 16.78 25.99
CA PRO A 113 15.08 16.85 25.30
C PRO A 113 14.91 16.44 23.83
N VAL A 114 15.78 16.95 22.94
CA VAL A 114 15.75 16.66 21.49
C VAL A 114 15.72 15.16 21.20
N MET A 115 16.50 14.35 21.94
CA MET A 115 16.49 12.88 21.80
C MET A 115 15.13 12.26 22.12
N GLY A 116 14.39 12.82 23.07
CA GLY A 116 13.03 12.41 23.39
C GLY A 116 12.04 12.72 22.25
N ALA A 117 12.20 13.89 21.62
CA ALA A 117 11.40 14.27 20.45
C ALA A 117 11.64 13.34 19.27
N ILE A 118 12.89 13.04 18.95
CA ILE A 118 13.25 12.09 17.88
C ILE A 118 12.65 10.69 18.17
N ALA A 119 12.79 10.23 19.41
CA ALA A 119 12.23 8.93 19.82
C ALA A 119 10.70 8.87 19.65
N ALA A 120 9.99 9.96 20.01
CA ALA A 120 8.53 10.06 19.84
C ALA A 120 8.11 10.02 18.37
N ILE A 121 8.79 10.75 17.50
CA ILE A 121 8.51 10.76 16.04
C ILE A 121 8.75 9.38 15.44
N LEU A 122 9.86 8.72 15.79
CA LEU A 122 10.16 7.38 15.28
C LEU A 122 9.17 6.35 15.81
N ALA A 123 8.77 6.43 17.07
CA ALA A 123 7.75 5.55 17.63
C ALA A 123 6.39 5.71 16.94
N ALA A 124 5.96 6.95 16.68
CA ALA A 124 4.73 7.25 15.93
C ALA A 124 4.79 6.72 14.48
N THR A 125 5.94 6.86 13.84
CA THR A 125 6.18 6.34 12.47
C THR A 125 6.18 4.81 12.45
N ALA A 126 6.83 4.17 13.43
CA ALA A 126 6.84 2.72 13.58
C ALA A 126 5.43 2.17 13.80
N LEU A 127 4.66 2.78 14.69
CA LEU A 127 3.26 2.40 14.93
C LEU A 127 2.42 2.53 13.65
N SER A 128 2.57 3.62 12.91
CA SER A 128 1.88 3.84 11.65
C SER A 128 2.25 2.78 10.60
N ALA A 129 3.52 2.38 10.54
CA ALA A 129 3.99 1.33 9.63
C ALA A 129 3.40 -0.04 10.00
N VAL A 130 3.37 -0.39 11.29
CA VAL A 130 2.76 -1.64 11.79
C VAL A 130 1.27 -1.69 11.47
N VAL A 131 0.52 -0.64 11.78
CA VAL A 131 -0.91 -0.53 11.46
C VAL A 131 -1.15 -0.63 9.95
N GLY A 132 -0.29 -0.01 9.14
CA GLY A 132 -0.32 -0.09 7.68
C GLY A 132 -0.20 -1.54 7.18
N ILE A 133 0.79 -2.29 7.68
CA ILE A 133 1.02 -3.69 7.30
C ILE A 133 -0.13 -4.60 7.76
N LEU A 134 -0.54 -4.50 9.02
CA LEU A 134 -1.61 -5.34 9.57
C LEU A 134 -2.95 -5.13 8.84
N SER A 135 -3.24 -3.89 8.45
CA SER A 135 -4.45 -3.56 7.71
C SER A 135 -4.39 -3.93 6.21
N LEU A 136 -3.24 -4.39 5.70
CA LEU A 136 -3.08 -4.79 4.30
C LEU A 136 -3.70 -6.16 4.00
N THR A 137 -3.69 -7.08 4.96
CA THR A 137 -4.16 -8.47 4.78
C THR A 137 -5.57 -8.56 4.16
N PRO A 138 -6.60 -7.85 4.64
CA PRO A 138 -7.93 -7.90 4.04
C PRO A 138 -7.97 -7.29 2.62
N GLU A 139 -7.16 -6.27 2.32
CA GLU A 139 -7.03 -5.72 0.97
C GLU A 139 -6.44 -6.75 0.00
N LEU A 140 -5.38 -7.46 0.39
CA LEU A 140 -4.80 -8.55 -0.42
C LEU A 140 -5.80 -9.70 -0.63
N ALA A 141 -6.61 -10.02 0.39
CA ALA A 141 -7.66 -11.02 0.25
C ALA A 141 -8.74 -10.58 -0.76
N ALA A 142 -9.10 -9.30 -0.80
CA ALA A 142 -10.02 -8.75 -1.80
C ALA A 142 -9.44 -8.84 -3.21
N ILE A 143 -8.16 -8.45 -3.40
CA ILE A 143 -7.46 -8.58 -4.69
C ILE A 143 -7.41 -10.04 -5.14
N ASN A 144 -7.15 -10.99 -4.23
CA ASN A 144 -7.14 -12.41 -4.56
C ASN A 144 -8.51 -12.92 -5.00
N ARG A 145 -9.62 -12.43 -4.41
CA ARG A 145 -10.98 -12.77 -4.86
C ARG A 145 -11.24 -12.25 -6.27
N ALA A 146 -10.90 -10.99 -6.54
CA ALA A 146 -11.03 -10.42 -7.88
C ALA A 146 -10.16 -11.15 -8.91
N ALA A 147 -8.93 -11.55 -8.53
CA ALA A 147 -8.05 -12.35 -9.38
C ALA A 147 -8.64 -13.73 -9.73
N ARG A 148 -9.35 -14.39 -8.82
CA ARG A 148 -10.05 -15.65 -9.12
C ARG A 148 -11.16 -15.44 -10.16
N LYS A 149 -12.00 -14.42 -9.99
CA LYS A 149 -13.04 -14.05 -10.97
C LYS A 149 -12.44 -13.76 -12.35
N LEU A 150 -11.31 -13.05 -12.39
CA LEU A 150 -10.57 -12.76 -13.61
C LEU A 150 -10.14 -14.04 -14.33
N ARG A 151 -9.62 -15.03 -13.59
CA ARG A 151 -9.23 -16.35 -14.11
C ARG A 151 -10.42 -17.13 -14.66
N GLU A 152 -11.52 -17.14 -13.94
CA GLU A 152 -12.75 -17.82 -14.34
C GLU A 152 -13.33 -17.21 -15.62
N ALA A 153 -13.28 -15.90 -15.77
CA ALA A 153 -13.70 -15.17 -16.94
C ALA A 153 -12.75 -15.33 -18.15
N ARG A 154 -11.52 -15.85 -17.96
CA ARG A 154 -10.49 -15.97 -19.00
C ARG A 154 -10.27 -14.66 -19.76
N SER A 155 -10.18 -13.56 -19.03
CA SER A 155 -10.07 -12.20 -19.62
C SER A 155 -8.73 -11.99 -20.34
N PHE A 156 -7.70 -12.77 -20.03
CA PHE A 156 -6.39 -12.73 -20.69
C PHE A 156 -6.15 -14.02 -21.49
N PRO A 157 -5.78 -13.92 -22.79
CA PRO A 157 -5.51 -15.10 -23.62
C PRO A 157 -4.23 -15.82 -23.20
N ARG A 158 -3.28 -15.12 -22.55
CA ARG A 158 -2.01 -15.70 -22.06
C ARG A 158 -2.01 -15.73 -20.54
N ARG A 159 -1.72 -16.89 -19.97
CA ARG A 159 -1.62 -17.08 -18.52
C ARG A 159 -0.53 -16.21 -17.87
N ASP A 160 0.58 -16.01 -18.60
CA ASP A 160 1.69 -15.17 -18.12
C ASP A 160 1.30 -13.70 -17.99
N ASP A 161 0.45 -13.18 -18.88
CA ASP A 161 -0.05 -11.80 -18.82
C ASP A 161 -0.99 -11.64 -17.64
N GLU A 162 -1.89 -12.61 -17.43
CA GLU A 162 -2.77 -12.65 -16.26
C GLU A 162 -1.98 -12.64 -14.95
N GLU A 163 -0.94 -13.48 -14.85
CA GLU A 163 -0.11 -13.56 -13.66
C GLU A 163 0.67 -12.27 -13.42
N ALA A 164 1.20 -11.63 -14.46
CA ALA A 164 1.86 -10.34 -14.37
C ALA A 164 0.91 -9.25 -13.86
N VAL A 165 -0.33 -9.19 -14.36
CA VAL A 165 -1.37 -8.25 -13.92
C VAL A 165 -1.72 -8.47 -12.45
N ILE A 166 -1.93 -9.71 -12.01
CA ILE A 166 -2.25 -10.03 -10.62
C ILE A 166 -1.09 -9.64 -9.69
N ARG A 167 0.16 -9.95 -10.07
CA ARG A 167 1.35 -9.54 -9.30
C ARG A 167 1.45 -8.02 -9.19
N CYS A 168 1.18 -7.28 -10.27
CA CYS A 168 1.17 -5.82 -10.25
C CYS A 168 0.05 -5.27 -9.35
N ALA A 169 -1.15 -5.87 -9.35
CA ALA A 169 -2.25 -5.46 -8.47
C ALA A 169 -1.86 -5.59 -6.98
N MET A 170 -1.25 -6.70 -6.59
CA MET A 170 -0.74 -6.91 -5.24
C MET A 170 0.40 -5.93 -4.90
N ALA A 171 1.31 -5.69 -5.85
CA ALA A 171 2.43 -4.79 -5.66
C ALA A 171 1.98 -3.33 -5.45
N HIS A 172 0.91 -2.90 -6.11
CA HIS A 172 0.28 -1.60 -5.85
C HIS A 172 -0.24 -1.47 -4.41
N ALA A 173 -0.83 -2.54 -3.85
CA ALA A 173 -1.28 -2.54 -2.46
C ALA A 173 -0.10 -2.41 -1.48
N TRP A 174 1.00 -3.11 -1.73
CA TRP A 174 2.24 -3.00 -0.94
C TRP A 174 2.89 -1.62 -1.06
N LYS A 175 2.92 -1.02 -2.26
CA LYS A 175 3.49 0.31 -2.49
C LYS A 175 2.83 1.38 -1.64
N GLU A 176 1.51 1.30 -1.42
CA GLU A 176 0.72 2.27 -0.64
C GLU A 176 0.65 1.98 0.86
N THR A 177 1.36 0.97 1.36
CA THR A 177 1.28 0.57 2.77
C THR A 177 2.04 1.51 3.69
N LEU A 178 3.13 2.13 3.20
CA LEU A 178 3.97 3.03 4.00
C LEU A 178 3.39 4.43 4.10
N PRO A 179 3.58 5.09 5.28
CA PRO A 179 3.33 6.51 5.42
C PRO A 179 4.06 7.32 4.34
N PRO A 180 3.42 8.38 3.77
CA PRO A 180 4.03 9.20 2.72
C PRO A 180 5.38 9.81 3.09
N ILE A 181 5.60 10.09 4.38
CA ILE A 181 6.86 10.64 4.89
C ILE A 181 8.05 9.70 4.64
N LEU A 182 7.86 8.38 4.73
CA LEU A 182 8.89 7.40 4.41
C LEU A 182 9.05 7.19 2.89
N ALA A 183 8.04 7.54 2.11
CA ALA A 183 8.11 7.50 0.66
C ALA A 183 8.98 8.63 0.09
N LEU A 184 9.10 9.76 0.79
CA LEU A 184 9.95 10.90 0.39
C LEU A 184 11.45 10.62 0.55
N ILE A 185 11.84 9.76 1.49
CA ILE A 185 13.24 9.43 1.76
C ILE A 185 13.82 8.55 0.62
N HIS A 186 12.97 7.97 -0.22
CA HIS A 186 13.37 7.00 -1.24
C HIS A 186 13.17 7.54 -2.68
N ARG A 187 13.08 8.86 -2.85
CA ARG A 187 13.19 9.54 -4.13
C ARG A 187 14.65 9.94 -4.40
#